data_e6d467a79eb0bf433c29279cb73b1050
#
_entry.id   e6d467a79eb0bf433c29279cb73b1050
#
_cell.length_a   1.000
_cell.length_b   1.000
_cell.length_c   1.000
_cell.angle_alpha   90.00
_cell.angle_beta   90.00
_cell.angle_gamma   90.00
#
_symmetry.space_group_name_H-M   'P 1'
#
loop_
_entity.id
_entity.type
_entity.pdbx_description
1 polymer ?
#
loop_
_entity_poly.entity_id
_entity_poly.type
_entity_poly.pdbx_seq_one_letter_code
_entity_poly.pdbx_strand_id
1 'polypeptide(L)'
;MALARVCLRLQWLKGGSFFGFLHYPTICVTPLTSQQLSQFFTTAKRSSISSAIISKAKRLNEKYERFLERNFPHFYVIYSTFFRGFRLLYLDFKEVSGIKHKMADKGLKYNQLPYREMEKLRQFRRDVIKVIPVVLLSIPPFANYIVFVLMYFFPRQFLMRHFWTYQQQQEFKDAYHTFRVQVYPDAVSGLIQAASKIKDQRLKNQLLNLGNTVQKGIQPEISELHLVAKLFSGPPLAIHRLDTRQAEIFSRVMFLTPHMPSFILRRRLLSHIIEIRHLDQALYILGMHNLSEDELRTACYVRGLNSVHLNAVQCKEWLIKWVQLSKKLKDTEASLLLHSMALLSLNYFQQKASKP
;
A
#
# COMPACT_ATOMS: atom_id res chain seq x y z
N MET A 1 4.31 17.75 32.85
CA MET A 1 3.73 16.40 33.03
C MET A 1 2.23 16.49 32.83
N ALA A 2 1.75 16.09 31.67
CA ALA A 2 0.31 15.88 31.43
C ALA A 2 0.20 14.67 30.51
N LEU A 3 -0.02 13.52 31.12
CA LEU A 3 -0.27 12.24 30.47
C LEU A 3 -1.63 12.31 29.75
N ALA A 4 -1.61 12.17 28.43
CA ALA A 4 -2.81 11.94 27.66
C ALA A 4 -3.41 10.60 28.05
N ARG A 5 -4.57 10.60 28.70
CA ARG A 5 -5.35 9.40 29.01
C ARG A 5 -5.88 8.81 27.70
N VAL A 6 -5.32 7.70 27.28
CA VAL A 6 -5.89 6.84 26.25
C VAL A 6 -6.93 5.95 26.92
N CYS A 7 -8.22 6.31 26.79
CA CYS A 7 -9.32 5.44 27.20
C CYS A 7 -9.62 4.44 26.09
N LEU A 8 -9.16 3.21 26.28
CA LEU A 8 -9.64 2.02 25.55
C LEU A 8 -11.01 1.63 26.11
N ARG A 9 -12.10 2.01 25.44
CA ARG A 9 -13.43 1.40 25.67
C ARG A 9 -13.65 0.29 24.66
N LEU A 10 -13.53 -0.94 25.10
CA LEU A 10 -14.07 -2.13 24.46
C LEU A 10 -15.58 -2.15 24.73
N GLN A 11 -16.41 -1.80 23.77
CA GLN A 11 -17.85 -2.04 23.83
C GLN A 11 -18.19 -3.31 23.06
N TRP A 12 -18.50 -4.36 23.82
CA TRP A 12 -19.19 -5.55 23.36
C TRP A 12 -20.68 -5.23 23.21
N LEU A 13 -21.17 -5.20 21.99
CA LEU A 13 -22.61 -5.21 21.75
C LEU A 13 -23.08 -6.65 21.52
N LYS A 14 -23.90 -7.15 22.44
CA LYS A 14 -24.74 -8.32 22.30
C LYS A 14 -25.92 -8.00 21.36
N GLY A 15 -26.25 -8.91 20.47
CA GLY A 15 -27.50 -8.87 19.72
C GLY A 15 -27.36 -9.45 18.31
N GLY A 16 -27.92 -10.66 18.11
CA GLY A 16 -27.77 -11.48 16.93
C GLY A 16 -28.32 -10.90 15.65
N SER A 17 -27.64 -11.17 14.58
CA SER A 17 -28.16 -11.57 13.29
C SER A 17 -26.98 -12.02 12.41
N PHE A 18 -27.14 -13.17 11.80
CA PHE A 18 -26.22 -13.90 10.95
C PHE A 18 -25.97 -13.13 9.64
N PHE A 19 -25.04 -12.22 9.63
CA PHE A 19 -24.24 -11.75 8.49
C PHE A 19 -23.08 -10.95 9.08
N GLY A 20 -22.02 -11.69 9.46
CA GLY A 20 -20.86 -11.12 10.12
C GLY A 20 -20.00 -10.29 9.18
N PHE A 21 -20.21 -9.00 9.15
CA PHE A 21 -19.18 -8.03 8.82
C PHE A 21 -18.12 -8.11 9.91
N LEU A 22 -17.06 -8.86 9.66
CA LEU A 22 -15.84 -8.71 10.42
C LEU A 22 -15.29 -7.30 10.16
N HIS A 23 -15.78 -6.35 10.95
CA HIS A 23 -15.08 -5.09 11.13
C HIS A 23 -13.66 -5.41 11.59
N TYR A 24 -12.66 -4.92 10.84
CA TYR A 24 -11.38 -4.57 11.44
C TYR A 24 -11.70 -3.77 12.71
N PRO A 25 -10.97 -3.97 13.83
CA PRO A 25 -11.10 -3.05 14.93
C PRO A 25 -10.82 -1.66 14.36
N THR A 26 -11.87 -0.91 14.12
CA THR A 26 -11.78 0.52 13.97
C THR A 26 -11.28 0.96 15.32
N ILE A 27 -9.99 1.26 15.45
CA ILE A 27 -9.50 2.06 16.55
C ILE A 27 -10.24 3.36 16.37
N CYS A 28 -11.39 3.49 17.02
CA CYS A 28 -12.04 4.76 17.21
C CYS A 28 -11.08 5.58 18.08
N VAL A 29 -10.12 6.22 17.44
CA VAL A 29 -9.60 7.47 17.94
C VAL A 29 -10.80 8.38 17.86
N THR A 30 -11.53 8.55 18.98
CA THR A 30 -12.55 9.59 19.09
C THR A 30 -11.86 10.87 18.65
N PRO A 31 -12.31 11.53 17.57
CA PRO A 31 -11.75 12.82 17.22
C PRO A 31 -11.96 13.69 18.44
N LEU A 32 -10.89 14.21 19.01
CA LEU A 32 -10.98 15.39 19.88
C LEU A 32 -11.88 16.36 19.12
N THR A 33 -13.01 16.70 19.70
CA THR A 33 -13.99 17.56 19.06
C THR A 33 -13.25 18.81 18.57
N SER A 34 -13.65 19.34 17.41
CA SER A 34 -13.03 20.54 16.84
C SER A 34 -12.94 21.70 17.85
N GLN A 35 -13.84 21.73 18.83
CA GLN A 35 -13.79 22.64 19.95
C GLN A 35 -12.64 22.39 20.93
N GLN A 36 -12.27 21.15 21.21
CA GLN A 36 -11.12 20.84 22.10
C GLN A 36 -9.78 21.13 21.41
N LEU A 37 -9.68 20.82 20.10
CA LEU A 37 -8.51 21.21 19.30
C LEU A 37 -8.44 22.72 19.10
N SER A 38 -9.56 23.42 18.88
CA SER A 38 -9.57 24.87 18.75
C SER A 38 -9.19 25.56 20.08
N GLN A 39 -9.59 25.01 21.22
CA GLN A 39 -9.16 25.53 22.53
C GLN A 39 -7.65 25.31 22.77
N PHE A 40 -7.06 24.20 22.34
CA PHE A 40 -5.60 24.00 22.41
C PHE A 40 -4.85 24.97 21.48
N PHE A 41 -5.36 25.24 20.29
CA PHE A 41 -4.72 26.17 19.35
C PHE A 41 -5.07 27.65 19.61
N THR A 42 -6.22 27.96 20.20
CA THR A 42 -6.58 29.34 20.57
C THR A 42 -5.87 29.79 21.86
N THR A 43 -5.60 28.91 22.80
CA THR A 43 -4.75 29.23 23.96
C THR A 43 -3.27 29.45 23.55
N ALA A 44 -2.79 28.78 22.48
CA ALA A 44 -1.44 29.04 21.93
C ALA A 44 -1.31 30.38 21.18
N LYS A 45 -2.42 31.00 20.81
CA LYS A 45 -2.41 32.27 20.04
C LYS A 45 -2.44 33.54 20.90
N ARG A 46 -2.48 33.41 22.24
CA ARG A 46 -2.75 34.55 23.13
C ARG A 46 -1.67 34.90 24.14
N SER A 47 -0.43 34.42 24.01
CA SER A 47 0.64 34.91 24.87
C SER A 47 1.93 35.16 24.07
N SER A 48 2.44 36.37 24.16
CA SER A 48 3.80 36.74 23.71
C SER A 48 4.88 35.85 24.39
N ILE A 49 4.56 35.22 25.48
CA ILE A 49 5.38 34.24 26.21
C ILE A 49 5.58 32.95 25.40
N SER A 50 4.57 32.49 24.65
CA SER A 50 4.70 31.26 23.83
C SER A 50 5.65 31.46 22.65
N SER A 51 5.68 32.63 22.02
CA SER A 51 6.59 32.92 20.93
C SER A 51 8.05 32.99 21.39
N ALA A 52 8.28 33.57 22.59
CA ALA A 52 9.60 33.64 23.21
C ALA A 52 10.11 32.25 23.64
N ILE A 53 9.23 31.38 24.15
CA ILE A 53 9.56 29.98 24.49
C ILE A 53 9.87 29.18 23.23
N ILE A 54 9.06 29.31 22.20
CA ILE A 54 9.28 28.63 20.90
C ILE A 54 10.58 29.09 20.25
N SER A 55 10.89 30.38 20.28
CA SER A 55 12.15 30.91 19.73
C SER A 55 13.38 30.47 20.51
N LYS A 56 13.29 30.42 21.85
CA LYS A 56 14.37 29.85 22.72
C LYS A 56 14.53 28.34 22.46
N ALA A 57 13.46 27.58 22.37
CA ALA A 57 13.50 26.16 22.05
C ALA A 57 14.14 25.91 20.67
N LYS A 58 13.78 26.72 19.67
CA LYS A 58 14.38 26.64 18.33
C LYS A 58 15.89 26.93 18.36
N ARG A 59 16.34 27.99 19.06
CA ARG A 59 17.76 28.31 19.23
C ARG A 59 18.53 27.23 19.99
N LEU A 60 17.93 26.62 21.01
CA LEU A 60 18.49 25.49 21.74
C LEU A 60 18.64 24.26 20.82
N ASN A 61 17.62 23.96 20.04
CA ASN A 61 17.67 22.87 19.06
C ASN A 61 18.76 23.10 18.01
N GLU A 62 18.89 24.32 17.47
CA GLU A 62 19.94 24.66 16.49
C GLU A 62 21.36 24.57 17.10
N LYS A 63 21.53 24.91 18.39
CA LYS A 63 22.82 24.72 19.10
C LYS A 63 23.11 23.23 19.32
N TYR A 64 22.09 22.46 19.67
CA TYR A 64 22.21 21.02 19.89
C TYR A 64 22.51 20.28 18.57
N GLU A 65 21.85 20.65 17.48
CA GLU A 65 22.12 20.09 16.15
C GLU A 65 23.59 20.38 15.73
N ARG A 66 24.06 21.61 15.86
CA ARG A 66 25.48 21.97 15.58
C ARG A 66 26.49 21.25 16.47
N PHE A 67 26.15 21.03 17.75
CA PHE A 67 26.97 20.23 18.67
C PHE A 67 27.05 18.78 18.23
N LEU A 68 25.93 18.17 17.85
CA LEU A 68 25.87 16.79 17.36
C LEU A 68 26.61 16.64 16.03
N GLU A 69 26.43 17.56 15.10
CA GLU A 69 27.07 17.55 13.80
C GLU A 69 28.59 17.59 13.93
N ARG A 70 29.10 18.41 14.87
CA ARG A 70 30.56 18.58 15.09
C ARG A 70 31.20 17.43 15.85
N ASN A 71 30.52 16.88 16.87
CA ASN A 71 31.13 15.90 17.78
C ASN A 71 30.72 14.45 17.44
N PHE A 72 29.53 14.24 16.83
CA PHE A 72 28.96 12.92 16.56
C PHE A 72 28.32 12.88 15.18
N PRO A 73 29.06 13.00 14.06
CA PRO A 73 28.51 13.15 12.72
C PRO A 73 27.63 11.96 12.31
N HIS A 74 28.00 10.73 12.65
CA HIS A 74 27.17 9.55 12.36
C HIS A 74 25.82 9.57 13.11
N PHE A 75 25.84 10.00 14.36
CA PHE A 75 24.61 10.12 15.15
C PHE A 75 23.74 11.29 14.66
N TYR A 76 24.35 12.39 14.22
CA TYR A 76 23.63 13.52 13.65
C TYR A 76 22.85 13.15 12.37
N VAL A 77 23.42 12.32 11.49
CA VAL A 77 22.73 11.83 10.29
C VAL A 77 21.47 11.03 10.67
N ILE A 78 21.58 10.15 11.67
CA ILE A 78 20.42 9.36 12.16
C ILE A 78 19.37 10.30 12.77
N TYR A 79 19.79 11.22 13.64
CA TYR A 79 18.94 12.18 14.31
C TYR A 79 18.17 13.08 13.31
N SER A 80 18.87 13.69 12.37
CA SER A 80 18.29 14.59 11.35
C SER A 80 17.32 13.84 10.43
N THR A 81 17.66 12.62 10.02
CA THR A 81 16.79 11.75 9.22
C THR A 81 15.51 11.41 10.00
N PHE A 82 15.63 11.14 11.29
CA PHE A 82 14.50 10.80 12.16
C PHE A 82 13.55 12.00 12.33
N PHE A 83 14.07 13.18 12.64
CA PHE A 83 13.26 14.41 12.76
C PHE A 83 12.59 14.78 11.42
N ARG A 84 13.30 14.65 10.31
CA ARG A 84 12.74 14.84 8.98
C ARG A 84 11.60 13.88 8.71
N GLY A 85 11.78 12.61 9.05
CA GLY A 85 10.74 11.57 8.90
C GLY A 85 9.48 11.86 9.71
N PHE A 86 9.62 12.29 10.96
CA PHE A 86 8.47 12.70 11.79
C PHE A 86 7.74 13.91 11.24
N ARG A 87 8.47 14.91 10.76
CA ARG A 87 7.86 16.08 10.13
C ARG A 87 7.04 15.69 8.91
N LEU A 88 7.55 14.82 8.06
CA LEU A 88 6.85 14.32 6.88
C LEU A 88 5.62 13.50 7.26
N LEU A 89 5.73 12.63 8.26
CA LEU A 89 4.61 11.87 8.78
C LEU A 89 3.49 12.76 9.34
N TYR A 90 3.86 13.82 10.07
CA TYR A 90 2.91 14.79 10.59
C TYR A 90 2.19 15.54 9.46
N LEU A 91 2.92 15.94 8.40
CA LEU A 91 2.33 16.56 7.22
C LEU A 91 1.36 15.61 6.51
N ASP A 92 1.73 14.35 6.35
CA ASP A 92 0.85 13.31 5.78
C ASP A 92 -0.40 13.10 6.63
N PHE A 93 -0.25 13.07 7.96
CA PHE A 93 -1.40 12.97 8.88
C PHE A 93 -2.36 14.16 8.73
N LYS A 94 -1.82 15.37 8.65
CA LYS A 94 -2.62 16.60 8.46
C LYS A 94 -3.38 16.58 7.15
N GLU A 95 -2.71 16.19 6.06
CA GLU A 95 -3.31 16.09 4.74
C GLU A 95 -4.43 15.03 4.71
N VAL A 96 -4.17 13.83 5.23
CA VAL A 96 -5.14 12.74 5.33
C VAL A 96 -6.33 13.10 6.22
N SER A 97 -6.09 13.83 7.32
CA SER A 97 -7.16 14.34 8.18
C SER A 97 -8.05 15.32 7.41
N GLY A 98 -7.47 16.21 6.61
CA GLY A 98 -8.20 17.12 5.73
C GLY A 98 -9.05 16.39 4.69
N ILE A 99 -8.49 15.35 4.04
CA ILE A 99 -9.24 14.52 3.08
C ILE A 99 -10.41 13.81 3.76
N LYS A 100 -10.21 13.23 4.95
CA LYS A 100 -11.28 12.58 5.72
C LYS A 100 -12.39 13.57 6.15
N HIS A 101 -12.01 14.77 6.54
CA HIS A 101 -12.97 15.82 6.88
C HIS A 101 -13.81 16.22 5.65
N LYS A 102 -13.16 16.46 4.51
CA LYS A 102 -13.81 16.71 3.23
C LYS A 102 -14.78 15.57 2.83
N MET A 103 -14.39 14.31 3.07
CA MET A 103 -15.28 13.17 2.81
C MET A 103 -16.52 13.19 3.71
N ALA A 104 -16.34 13.48 5.00
CA ALA A 104 -17.43 13.54 5.97
C ALA A 104 -18.39 14.68 5.65
N ASP A 105 -17.88 15.89 5.37
CA ASP A 105 -18.68 17.09 5.09
C ASP A 105 -19.51 16.95 3.80
N LYS A 106 -18.92 16.32 2.77
CA LYS A 106 -19.57 16.16 1.46
C LYS A 106 -20.25 14.81 1.27
N GLY A 107 -20.22 13.92 2.26
CA GLY A 107 -20.77 12.56 2.16
C GLY A 107 -20.10 11.70 1.06
N LEU A 108 -18.84 12.00 0.70
CA LEU A 108 -18.15 11.34 -0.40
C LEU A 108 -17.68 9.94 0.02
N LYS A 109 -17.89 8.97 -0.88
CA LYS A 109 -17.32 7.63 -0.76
C LYS A 109 -15.88 7.61 -1.28
N TYR A 110 -15.09 6.61 -0.85
CA TYR A 110 -13.70 6.45 -1.27
C TYR A 110 -13.52 6.44 -2.79
N ASN A 111 -14.39 5.77 -3.54
CA ASN A 111 -14.35 5.66 -4.99
C ASN A 111 -14.72 6.95 -5.76
N GLN A 112 -15.16 8.00 -5.06
CA GLN A 112 -15.49 9.32 -5.64
C GLN A 112 -14.37 10.34 -5.49
N LEU A 113 -13.27 9.95 -4.82
CA LEU A 113 -12.13 10.83 -4.61
C LEU A 113 -11.23 10.90 -5.85
N PRO A 114 -10.51 12.00 -6.06
CA PRO A 114 -9.43 12.08 -7.04
C PRO A 114 -8.33 11.05 -6.77
N TYR A 115 -7.64 10.59 -7.82
CA TYR A 115 -6.59 9.58 -7.74
C TYR A 115 -5.54 9.86 -6.65
N ARG A 116 -5.02 11.10 -6.59
CA ARG A 116 -3.98 11.49 -5.62
C ARG A 116 -4.46 11.38 -4.18
N GLU A 117 -5.70 11.79 -3.89
CA GLU A 117 -6.29 11.68 -2.55
C GLU A 117 -6.51 10.21 -2.14
N MET A 118 -7.00 9.38 -3.07
CA MET A 118 -7.17 7.93 -2.85
C MET A 118 -5.84 7.24 -2.57
N GLU A 119 -4.82 7.52 -3.38
CA GLU A 119 -3.49 6.94 -3.23
C GLU A 119 -2.85 7.40 -1.91
N LYS A 120 -3.03 8.65 -1.52
CA LYS A 120 -2.54 9.18 -0.24
C LYS A 120 -3.17 8.45 0.95
N LEU A 121 -4.49 8.27 0.94
CA LEU A 121 -5.20 7.50 1.98
C LEU A 121 -4.70 6.06 2.07
N ARG A 122 -4.49 5.41 0.90
CA ARG A 122 -3.99 4.05 0.82
C ARG A 122 -2.58 3.93 1.39
N GLN A 123 -1.69 4.83 1.00
CA GLN A 123 -0.30 4.86 1.47
C GLN A 123 -0.25 5.10 2.97
N PHE A 124 -0.94 6.12 3.46
CA PHE A 124 -0.97 6.46 4.88
C PHE A 124 -1.50 5.28 5.75
N ARG A 125 -2.56 4.60 5.30
CA ARG A 125 -3.07 3.41 6.02
C ARG A 125 -2.01 2.32 6.15
N ARG A 126 -1.21 2.06 5.10
CA ARG A 126 -0.11 1.08 5.14
C ARG A 126 1.02 1.53 6.06
N ASP A 127 1.33 2.82 6.07
CA ASP A 127 2.35 3.38 6.94
C ASP A 127 1.94 3.30 8.42
N VAL A 128 0.70 3.64 8.74
CA VAL A 128 0.15 3.51 10.12
C VAL A 128 0.24 2.07 10.63
N ILE A 129 -0.09 1.07 9.80
CA ILE A 129 0.00 -0.35 10.20
C ILE A 129 1.44 -0.72 10.60
N LYS A 130 2.46 -0.17 9.93
CA LYS A 130 3.87 -0.38 10.29
C LYS A 130 4.29 0.36 11.56
N VAL A 131 3.66 1.48 11.86
CA VAL A 131 3.95 2.29 13.05
C VAL A 131 3.44 1.65 14.33
N ILE A 132 2.28 0.98 14.29
CA ILE A 132 1.62 0.41 15.47
C ILE A 132 2.57 -0.45 16.31
N PRO A 133 3.30 -1.46 15.76
CA PRO A 133 4.22 -2.27 16.55
C PRO A 133 5.36 -1.44 17.16
N VAL A 134 5.87 -0.44 16.44
CA VAL A 134 6.96 0.42 16.92
C VAL A 134 6.48 1.28 18.10
N VAL A 135 5.28 1.85 18.00
CA VAL A 135 4.68 2.64 19.09
C VAL A 135 4.41 1.75 20.32
N LEU A 136 3.87 0.56 20.12
CA LEU A 136 3.62 -0.38 21.21
C LEU A 136 4.91 -0.78 21.93
N LEU A 137 5.99 -1.03 21.18
CA LEU A 137 7.30 -1.32 21.76
C LEU A 137 7.92 -0.11 22.49
N SER A 138 7.52 1.11 22.14
CA SER A 138 8.03 2.34 22.76
C SER A 138 7.33 2.71 24.09
N ILE A 139 6.23 2.05 24.44
CA ILE A 139 5.46 2.37 25.67
C ILE A 139 6.23 2.04 26.95
N PRO A 140 6.92 0.89 27.11
CA PRO A 140 7.66 0.61 28.34
C PRO A 140 8.85 1.57 28.50
N PRO A 141 9.13 2.05 29.70
CA PRO A 141 10.31 2.85 29.99
C PRO A 141 11.57 2.04 29.61
N PHE A 142 12.54 2.71 28.99
CA PHE A 142 13.80 2.14 28.45
C PHE A 142 13.67 1.29 27.19
N ALA A 143 12.47 0.87 26.74
CA ALA A 143 12.29 0.12 25.49
C ALA A 143 12.62 0.95 24.24
N ASN A 144 12.63 2.27 24.35
CA ASN A 144 13.07 3.17 23.27
C ASN A 144 14.47 2.83 22.75
N TYR A 145 15.41 2.43 23.62
CA TYR A 145 16.74 2.02 23.19
C TYR A 145 16.70 0.77 22.31
N ILE A 146 15.86 -0.19 22.67
CA ILE A 146 15.65 -1.42 21.89
C ILE A 146 15.07 -1.07 20.51
N VAL A 147 14.11 -0.15 20.46
CA VAL A 147 13.50 0.32 19.20
C VAL A 147 14.56 0.96 18.29
N PHE A 148 15.45 1.80 18.81
CA PHE A 148 16.54 2.38 18.03
C PHE A 148 17.51 1.32 17.49
N VAL A 149 17.87 0.34 18.30
CA VAL A 149 18.72 -0.78 17.89
C VAL A 149 18.04 -1.60 16.78
N LEU A 150 16.73 -1.91 16.94
CA LEU A 150 15.95 -2.62 15.93
C LEU A 150 15.82 -1.81 14.63
N MET A 151 15.61 -0.51 14.71
CA MET A 151 15.56 0.37 13.53
C MET A 151 16.92 0.45 12.81
N TYR A 152 18.02 0.38 13.56
CA TYR A 152 19.36 0.37 12.98
C TYR A 152 19.66 -0.92 12.22
N PHE A 153 19.40 -2.09 12.82
CA PHE A 153 19.66 -3.39 12.20
C PHE A 153 18.62 -3.82 11.16
N PHE A 154 17.37 -3.40 11.35
CA PHE A 154 16.25 -3.81 10.48
C PHE A 154 15.47 -2.60 9.92
N PRO A 155 16.14 -1.67 9.25
CA PRO A 155 15.51 -0.42 8.78
C PRO A 155 14.34 -0.69 7.84
N ARG A 156 14.43 -1.72 7.01
CA ARG A 156 13.39 -2.09 6.04
C ARG A 156 12.08 -2.53 6.68
N GLN A 157 12.14 -3.15 7.88
CA GLN A 157 10.97 -3.71 8.56
C GLN A 157 10.32 -2.70 9.52
N PHE A 158 11.15 -1.95 10.26
CA PHE A 158 10.71 -1.07 11.34
C PHE A 158 10.61 0.41 10.94
N LEU A 159 11.41 0.87 9.98
CA LEU A 159 11.28 2.23 9.51
C LEU A 159 10.22 2.34 8.41
N MET A 160 9.40 3.39 8.52
CA MET A 160 8.51 3.80 7.44
C MET A 160 9.31 4.45 6.32
N ARG A 161 8.70 4.53 5.13
CA ARG A 161 9.29 5.18 3.95
C ARG A 161 9.74 6.63 4.18
N HIS A 162 9.12 7.35 5.10
CA HIS A 162 9.47 8.73 5.44
C HIS A 162 10.86 8.88 6.05
N PHE A 163 11.39 7.81 6.64
CA PHE A 163 12.73 7.76 7.24
C PHE A 163 13.78 7.19 6.28
N TRP A 164 13.38 6.74 5.09
CA TRP A 164 14.30 6.21 4.10
C TRP A 164 14.88 7.33 3.25
N THR A 165 16.16 7.24 2.92
CA THR A 165 16.74 8.03 1.85
C THR A 165 16.17 7.60 0.51
N TYR A 166 16.25 8.44 -0.52
CA TYR A 166 15.78 8.10 -1.86
C TYR A 166 16.41 6.80 -2.40
N GLN A 167 17.70 6.64 -2.18
CA GLN A 167 18.44 5.44 -2.56
C GLN A 167 17.93 4.20 -1.83
N GLN A 168 17.75 4.26 -0.50
CA GLN A 168 17.17 3.18 0.28
C GLN A 168 15.74 2.83 -0.17
N GLN A 169 14.95 3.82 -0.58
CA GLN A 169 13.61 3.55 -1.10
C GLN A 169 13.64 2.71 -2.37
N GLN A 170 14.59 2.96 -3.27
CA GLN A 170 14.78 2.18 -4.50
C GLN A 170 15.28 0.78 -4.17
N GLU A 171 16.32 0.64 -3.38
CA GLU A 171 16.88 -0.65 -2.95
C GLU A 171 15.83 -1.54 -2.26
N PHE A 172 15.03 -0.95 -1.36
CA PHE A 172 13.99 -1.70 -0.67
C PHE A 172 12.83 -2.08 -1.58
N LYS A 173 12.43 -1.21 -2.51
CA LYS A 173 11.43 -1.56 -3.53
C LYS A 173 11.91 -2.73 -4.38
N ASP A 174 13.15 -2.71 -4.81
CA ASP A 174 13.76 -3.78 -5.61
C ASP A 174 13.85 -5.09 -4.84
N ALA A 175 14.32 -5.05 -3.59
CA ALA A 175 14.36 -6.21 -2.71
C ALA A 175 12.97 -6.83 -2.46
N TYR A 176 11.94 -6.00 -2.22
CA TYR A 176 10.57 -6.49 -2.09
C TYR A 176 10.05 -7.09 -3.41
N HIS A 177 10.41 -6.49 -4.54
CA HIS A 177 10.00 -7.01 -5.83
C HIS A 177 10.64 -8.37 -6.13
N THR A 178 11.89 -8.60 -5.73
CA THR A 178 12.56 -9.90 -5.87
C THR A 178 11.76 -11.02 -5.20
N PHE A 179 11.24 -10.81 -3.99
CA PHE A 179 10.34 -11.77 -3.34
C PHE A 179 9.04 -12.00 -4.12
N ARG A 180 8.53 -10.96 -4.77
CA ARG A 180 7.31 -11.06 -5.60
C ARG A 180 7.56 -11.89 -6.86
N VAL A 181 8.67 -11.66 -7.55
CA VAL A 181 9.05 -12.38 -8.78
C VAL A 181 9.21 -13.87 -8.52
N GLN A 182 9.76 -14.24 -7.38
CA GLN A 182 9.92 -15.66 -6.99
C GLN A 182 8.61 -16.45 -6.95
N VAL A 183 7.50 -15.80 -6.67
CA VAL A 183 6.16 -16.42 -6.57
C VAL A 183 5.32 -16.29 -7.84
N TYR A 184 5.74 -15.53 -8.83
CA TYR A 184 4.99 -15.40 -10.09
C TYR A 184 4.85 -16.71 -10.87
N PRO A 185 5.91 -17.54 -11.04
CA PRO A 185 5.78 -18.84 -11.69
C PRO A 185 4.77 -19.74 -11.01
N ASP A 186 4.73 -19.73 -9.66
CA ASP A 186 3.75 -20.51 -8.90
C ASP A 186 2.32 -20.02 -9.12
N ALA A 187 2.12 -18.69 -9.25
CA ALA A 187 0.82 -18.13 -9.57
C ALA A 187 0.34 -18.57 -10.95
N VAL A 188 1.23 -18.58 -11.96
CA VAL A 188 0.91 -19.02 -13.33
C VAL A 188 0.66 -20.55 -13.36
N SER A 189 1.49 -21.34 -12.68
CA SER A 189 1.32 -22.79 -12.59
C SER A 189 -0.01 -23.15 -11.93
N GLY A 190 -0.39 -22.43 -10.88
CA GLY A 190 -1.67 -22.64 -10.24
C GLY A 190 -2.88 -22.23 -11.10
N LEU A 191 -2.72 -21.24 -11.98
CA LEU A 191 -3.73 -20.91 -12.98
C LEU A 191 -3.94 -22.05 -13.98
N ILE A 192 -2.84 -22.64 -14.48
CA ILE A 192 -2.89 -23.80 -15.39
C ILE A 192 -3.52 -25.02 -14.68
N GLN A 193 -3.15 -25.26 -13.43
CA GLN A 193 -3.75 -26.34 -12.64
C GLN A 193 -5.24 -26.14 -12.41
N ALA A 194 -5.68 -24.90 -12.17
CA ALA A 194 -7.09 -24.58 -12.01
C ALA A 194 -7.90 -24.79 -13.29
N ALA A 195 -7.26 -24.71 -14.46
CA ALA A 195 -7.91 -24.96 -15.76
C ALA A 195 -8.51 -26.37 -15.88
N SER A 196 -7.93 -27.38 -15.21
CA SER A 196 -8.46 -28.74 -15.20
C SER A 196 -9.88 -28.85 -14.63
N LYS A 197 -10.25 -27.92 -13.76
CA LYS A 197 -11.57 -27.86 -13.08
C LYS A 197 -12.65 -27.12 -13.90
N ILE A 198 -12.29 -26.59 -15.06
CA ILE A 198 -13.21 -25.82 -15.93
C ILE A 198 -13.96 -26.79 -16.84
N LYS A 199 -15.30 -26.65 -16.87
CA LYS A 199 -16.19 -27.52 -17.68
C LYS A 199 -16.22 -27.11 -19.15
N ASP A 200 -16.15 -25.81 -19.45
CA ASP A 200 -16.15 -25.29 -20.83
C ASP A 200 -14.80 -25.56 -21.48
N GLN A 201 -14.78 -26.49 -22.45
CA GLN A 201 -13.55 -26.94 -23.14
C GLN A 201 -12.89 -25.80 -23.93
N ARG A 202 -13.68 -24.90 -24.53
CA ARG A 202 -13.14 -23.77 -25.30
C ARG A 202 -12.38 -22.79 -24.39
N LEU A 203 -13.03 -22.37 -23.32
CA LEU A 203 -12.44 -21.45 -22.34
C LEU A 203 -11.27 -22.11 -21.59
N LYS A 204 -11.35 -23.41 -21.31
CA LYS A 204 -10.25 -24.18 -20.74
C LYS A 204 -9.01 -24.13 -21.65
N ASN A 205 -9.18 -24.40 -22.95
CA ASN A 205 -8.07 -24.39 -23.91
C ASN A 205 -7.47 -22.99 -24.06
N GLN A 206 -8.30 -21.95 -24.07
CA GLN A 206 -7.82 -20.56 -24.08
C GLN A 206 -6.99 -20.21 -22.85
N LEU A 207 -7.45 -20.63 -21.64
CA LEU A 207 -6.72 -20.40 -20.40
C LEU A 207 -5.40 -21.18 -20.35
N LEU A 208 -5.38 -22.43 -20.82
CA LEU A 208 -4.17 -23.24 -20.93
C LEU A 208 -3.16 -22.63 -21.91
N ASN A 209 -3.63 -22.16 -23.07
CA ASN A 209 -2.77 -21.47 -24.04
C ASN A 209 -2.18 -20.20 -23.45
N LEU A 210 -2.98 -19.39 -22.77
CA LEU A 210 -2.53 -18.19 -22.06
C LEU A 210 -1.44 -18.51 -21.02
N GLY A 211 -1.68 -19.51 -20.16
CA GLY A 211 -0.71 -19.92 -19.15
C GLY A 211 0.60 -20.44 -19.77
N ASN A 212 0.51 -21.28 -20.80
CA ASN A 212 1.67 -21.83 -21.50
C ASN A 212 2.45 -20.72 -22.27
N THR A 213 1.79 -19.76 -22.85
CA THR A 213 2.42 -18.61 -23.51
C THR A 213 3.26 -17.81 -22.53
N VAL A 214 2.71 -17.56 -21.32
CA VAL A 214 3.42 -16.85 -20.25
C VAL A 214 4.61 -17.69 -19.73
N GLN A 215 4.45 -19.01 -19.57
CA GLN A 215 5.57 -19.89 -19.16
C GLN A 215 6.71 -19.95 -20.19
N LYS A 216 6.39 -19.79 -21.48
CA LYS A 216 7.39 -19.69 -22.57
C LYS A 216 8.10 -18.33 -22.63
N GLY A 217 7.84 -17.42 -21.72
CA GLY A 217 8.47 -16.11 -21.68
C GLY A 217 7.78 -15.03 -22.50
N ILE A 218 6.61 -15.29 -23.09
CA ILE A 218 5.87 -14.36 -23.93
C ILE A 218 4.84 -13.61 -23.08
N GLN A 219 4.76 -12.29 -23.25
CA GLN A 219 3.77 -11.47 -22.56
C GLN A 219 2.42 -11.58 -23.30
N PRO A 220 1.31 -11.89 -22.61
CA PRO A 220 0.02 -12.03 -23.26
C PRO A 220 -0.54 -10.66 -23.71
N GLU A 221 -1.38 -10.69 -24.74
CA GLU A 221 -2.13 -9.51 -25.16
C GLU A 221 -3.35 -9.29 -24.25
N ILE A 222 -3.80 -8.02 -24.19
CA ILE A 222 -4.98 -7.65 -23.40
C ILE A 222 -6.24 -8.31 -23.97
N SER A 223 -6.31 -8.49 -25.29
CA SER A 223 -7.38 -9.20 -25.98
C SER A 223 -7.52 -10.63 -25.48
N GLU A 224 -6.43 -11.37 -25.30
CA GLU A 224 -6.41 -12.74 -24.78
C GLU A 224 -6.90 -12.80 -23.34
N LEU A 225 -6.50 -11.83 -22.51
CA LEU A 225 -6.97 -11.74 -21.12
C LEU A 225 -8.49 -11.48 -21.05
N HIS A 226 -9.03 -10.67 -21.96
CA HIS A 226 -10.48 -10.41 -22.01
C HIS A 226 -11.28 -11.64 -22.44
N LEU A 227 -10.76 -12.48 -23.31
CA LEU A 227 -11.45 -13.71 -23.75
C LEU A 227 -11.72 -14.66 -22.56
N VAL A 228 -10.80 -14.71 -21.61
CA VAL A 228 -10.91 -15.58 -20.45
C VAL A 228 -11.51 -14.89 -19.21
N ALA A 229 -11.81 -13.59 -19.29
CA ALA A 229 -12.25 -12.77 -18.13
C ALA A 229 -13.47 -13.38 -17.40
N LYS A 230 -14.43 -13.93 -18.13
CA LYS A 230 -15.64 -14.55 -17.58
C LYS A 230 -15.34 -15.70 -16.61
N LEU A 231 -14.22 -16.42 -16.78
CA LEU A 231 -13.83 -17.53 -15.90
C LEU A 231 -13.48 -17.05 -14.48
N PHE A 232 -13.09 -15.78 -14.33
CA PHE A 232 -12.65 -15.21 -13.07
C PHE A 232 -13.80 -14.68 -12.19
N SER A 233 -15.03 -14.73 -12.70
CA SER A 233 -16.23 -14.39 -11.93
C SER A 233 -16.80 -15.56 -11.12
N GLY A 234 -16.43 -16.80 -11.47
CA GLY A 234 -16.94 -18.03 -10.87
C GLY A 234 -15.84 -19.00 -10.42
N PRO A 235 -16.24 -20.16 -9.85
CA PRO A 235 -15.28 -21.22 -9.55
C PRO A 235 -14.58 -21.73 -10.82
N PRO A 236 -13.27 -22.09 -10.77
CA PRO A 236 -12.39 -22.12 -9.59
C PRO A 236 -11.61 -20.82 -9.36
N LEU A 237 -11.71 -19.82 -10.24
CA LEU A 237 -10.77 -18.69 -10.32
C LEU A 237 -11.27 -17.42 -9.60
N ALA A 238 -12.52 -17.36 -9.15
CA ALA A 238 -13.01 -16.23 -8.36
C ALA A 238 -12.28 -16.13 -7.02
N ILE A 239 -11.93 -14.90 -6.55
CA ILE A 239 -11.13 -14.69 -5.33
C ILE A 239 -11.69 -15.42 -4.11
N HIS A 240 -13.00 -15.42 -3.95
CA HIS A 240 -13.68 -16.11 -2.83
C HIS A 240 -13.65 -17.65 -2.93
N ARG A 241 -13.27 -18.20 -4.08
CA ARG A 241 -13.16 -19.63 -4.37
C ARG A 241 -11.73 -20.11 -4.62
N LEU A 242 -10.75 -19.20 -4.58
CA LEU A 242 -9.33 -19.58 -4.72
C LEU A 242 -8.96 -20.65 -3.71
N ASP A 243 -8.13 -21.59 -4.13
CA ASP A 243 -7.52 -22.57 -3.22
C ASP A 243 -6.62 -21.87 -2.19
N THR A 244 -6.45 -22.50 -1.02
CA THR A 244 -5.62 -21.94 0.09
C THR A 244 -4.22 -21.60 -0.38
N ARG A 245 -3.58 -22.53 -1.12
CA ARG A 245 -2.23 -22.32 -1.67
C ARG A 245 -2.18 -21.11 -2.61
N GLN A 246 -3.17 -20.96 -3.50
CA GLN A 246 -3.26 -19.81 -4.39
C GLN A 246 -3.50 -18.50 -3.63
N ALA A 247 -4.34 -18.53 -2.61
CA ALA A 247 -4.57 -17.35 -1.76
C ALA A 247 -3.29 -16.92 -1.01
N GLU A 248 -2.46 -17.85 -0.56
CA GLU A 248 -1.16 -17.58 0.05
C GLU A 248 -0.17 -16.98 -0.97
N ILE A 249 -0.07 -17.56 -2.17
CA ILE A 249 0.78 -17.08 -3.26
C ILE A 249 0.41 -15.62 -3.59
N PHE A 250 -0.87 -15.33 -3.85
CA PHE A 250 -1.31 -13.97 -4.15
C PHE A 250 -1.19 -13.01 -2.98
N SER A 251 -1.26 -13.51 -1.74
CA SER A 251 -0.96 -12.69 -0.56
C SER A 251 0.51 -12.23 -0.56
N ARG A 252 1.45 -13.10 -0.94
CA ARG A 252 2.86 -12.72 -1.11
C ARG A 252 3.04 -11.74 -2.26
N VAL A 253 2.36 -11.93 -3.39
CA VAL A 253 2.36 -10.99 -4.53
C VAL A 253 1.91 -9.59 -4.09
N MET A 254 0.94 -9.48 -3.19
CA MET A 254 0.42 -8.20 -2.70
C MET A 254 1.12 -7.69 -1.43
N PHE A 255 2.19 -8.34 -0.99
CA PHE A 255 2.91 -8.04 0.26
C PHE A 255 2.00 -8.09 1.50
N LEU A 256 1.07 -9.03 1.52
CA LEU A 256 0.22 -9.34 2.66
C LEU A 256 0.79 -10.52 3.43
N THR A 257 0.50 -10.61 4.72
CA THR A 257 0.90 -11.75 5.55
C THR A 257 0.22 -13.02 5.05
N PRO A 258 0.96 -14.06 4.59
CA PRO A 258 0.37 -15.27 4.02
C PRO A 258 -0.13 -16.27 5.08
N HIS A 259 0.41 -16.22 6.29
CA HIS A 259 0.11 -17.16 7.38
C HIS A 259 -1.18 -16.79 8.13
N MET A 260 -2.30 -16.84 7.43
CA MET A 260 -3.63 -16.57 7.98
C MET A 260 -4.64 -17.58 7.43
N PRO A 261 -5.77 -17.82 8.13
CA PRO A 261 -6.85 -18.65 7.61
C PRO A 261 -7.30 -18.20 6.22
N SER A 262 -7.59 -19.16 5.34
CA SER A 262 -7.88 -18.91 3.92
C SER A 262 -9.04 -17.94 3.67
N PHE A 263 -10.07 -17.94 4.53
CA PHE A 263 -11.18 -17.00 4.42
C PHE A 263 -10.76 -15.54 4.67
N ILE A 264 -9.81 -15.31 5.59
CA ILE A 264 -9.25 -13.98 5.86
C ILE A 264 -8.39 -13.54 4.67
N LEU A 265 -7.54 -14.45 4.15
CA LEU A 265 -6.69 -14.17 2.98
C LEU A 265 -7.54 -13.75 1.78
N ARG A 266 -8.57 -14.53 1.44
CA ARG A 266 -9.47 -14.24 0.31
C ARG A 266 -10.18 -12.89 0.48
N ARG A 267 -10.66 -12.58 1.69
CA ARG A 267 -11.29 -11.28 1.98
C ARG A 267 -10.33 -10.12 1.84
N ARG A 268 -9.09 -10.27 2.35
CA ARG A 268 -8.04 -9.23 2.22
C ARG A 268 -7.64 -9.02 0.77
N LEU A 269 -7.45 -10.10 0.00
CA LEU A 269 -7.14 -10.04 -1.43
C LEU A 269 -8.24 -9.31 -2.19
N LEU A 270 -9.49 -9.65 -1.95
CA LEU A 270 -10.64 -8.99 -2.58
C LEU A 270 -10.67 -7.49 -2.25
N SER A 271 -10.50 -7.12 -0.99
CA SER A 271 -10.47 -5.71 -0.56
C SER A 271 -9.36 -4.93 -1.25
N HIS A 272 -8.16 -5.51 -1.36
CA HIS A 272 -7.02 -4.84 -2.00
C HIS A 272 -7.18 -4.72 -3.51
N ILE A 273 -7.72 -5.74 -4.18
CA ILE A 273 -7.90 -5.67 -5.63
C ILE A 273 -9.02 -4.70 -6.03
N ILE A 274 -10.09 -4.61 -5.24
CA ILE A 274 -11.14 -3.61 -5.43
C ILE A 274 -10.57 -2.20 -5.22
N GLU A 275 -9.72 -2.01 -4.22
CA GLU A 275 -9.05 -0.73 -3.99
C GLU A 275 -8.17 -0.33 -5.20
N ILE A 276 -7.38 -1.26 -5.75
CA ILE A 276 -6.58 -1.01 -6.96
C ILE A 276 -7.49 -0.65 -8.14
N ARG A 277 -8.62 -1.33 -8.28
CA ARG A 277 -9.57 -1.04 -9.35
C ARG A 277 -10.19 0.36 -9.24
N HIS A 278 -10.55 0.79 -8.04
CA HIS A 278 -11.00 2.18 -7.83
C HIS A 278 -9.89 3.19 -8.18
N LEU A 279 -8.64 2.88 -7.83
CA LEU A 279 -7.49 3.69 -8.24
C LEU A 279 -7.32 3.70 -9.76
N ASP A 280 -7.57 2.58 -10.46
CA ASP A 280 -7.52 2.51 -11.92
C ASP A 280 -8.58 3.38 -12.58
N GLN A 281 -9.79 3.39 -12.04
CA GLN A 281 -10.89 4.24 -12.51
C GLN A 281 -10.55 5.73 -12.34
N ALA A 282 -10.07 6.10 -11.16
CA ALA A 282 -9.65 7.47 -10.89
C ALA A 282 -8.43 7.88 -11.74
N LEU A 283 -7.51 6.96 -12.00
CA LEU A 283 -6.34 7.17 -12.84
C LEU A 283 -6.73 7.36 -14.31
N TYR A 284 -7.72 6.61 -14.77
CA TYR A 284 -8.28 6.79 -16.12
C TYR A 284 -8.87 8.20 -16.30
N ILE A 285 -9.60 8.69 -15.30
CA ILE A 285 -10.19 10.05 -15.30
C ILE A 285 -9.10 11.12 -15.25
N LEU A 286 -8.06 10.93 -14.42
CA LEU A 286 -6.95 11.88 -14.31
C LEU A 286 -6.15 12.00 -15.61
N GLY A 287 -5.98 10.90 -16.34
CA GLY A 287 -5.12 10.80 -17.51
C GLY A 287 -3.66 10.56 -17.18
N MET A 288 -3.00 9.67 -17.95
CA MET A 288 -1.62 9.23 -17.70
C MET A 288 -0.57 10.32 -17.90
N HIS A 289 -0.89 11.36 -18.66
CA HIS A 289 0.02 12.48 -18.93
C HIS A 289 0.11 13.49 -17.78
N ASN A 290 -0.84 13.45 -16.86
CA ASN A 290 -0.88 14.31 -15.67
C ASN A 290 -0.13 13.74 -14.47
N LEU A 291 0.48 12.54 -14.61
CA LEU A 291 1.26 11.91 -13.56
C LEU A 291 2.72 12.34 -13.61
N SER A 292 3.30 12.61 -12.44
CA SER A 292 4.75 12.75 -12.30
C SER A 292 5.44 11.38 -12.50
N GLU A 293 6.75 11.41 -12.75
CA GLU A 293 7.54 10.18 -12.92
C GLU A 293 7.46 9.27 -11.69
N ASP A 294 7.53 9.84 -10.48
CA ASP A 294 7.42 9.07 -9.24
C ASP A 294 6.01 8.49 -9.03
N GLU A 295 4.97 9.23 -9.41
CA GLU A 295 3.59 8.72 -9.41
C GLU A 295 3.42 7.56 -10.40
N LEU A 296 3.98 7.67 -11.62
CA LEU A 296 3.98 6.60 -12.62
C LEU A 296 4.68 5.34 -12.12
N ARG A 297 5.90 5.49 -11.58
CA ARG A 297 6.68 4.38 -11.01
C ARG A 297 5.93 3.72 -9.86
N THR A 298 5.34 4.51 -8.97
CA THR A 298 4.56 4.00 -7.83
C THR A 298 3.30 3.29 -8.29
N ALA A 299 2.59 3.83 -9.29
CA ALA A 299 1.40 3.21 -9.87
C ALA A 299 1.72 1.83 -10.48
N CYS A 300 2.81 1.71 -11.23
CA CYS A 300 3.28 0.44 -11.79
C CYS A 300 3.67 -0.57 -10.70
N TYR A 301 4.42 -0.12 -9.70
CA TYR A 301 4.88 -0.97 -8.60
C TYR A 301 3.74 -1.59 -7.81
N VAL A 302 2.69 -0.82 -7.54
CA VAL A 302 1.48 -1.30 -6.82
C VAL A 302 0.78 -2.40 -7.60
N ARG A 303 0.83 -2.34 -8.93
CA ARG A 303 0.16 -3.29 -9.85
C ARG A 303 1.02 -4.49 -10.26
N GLY A 304 2.21 -4.62 -9.67
CA GLY A 304 3.03 -5.83 -9.84
C GLY A 304 4.31 -5.64 -10.64
N LEU A 305 4.49 -4.54 -11.37
CA LEU A 305 5.67 -4.30 -12.19
C LEU A 305 6.83 -3.74 -11.35
N ASN A 306 8.06 -4.20 -11.59
CA ASN A 306 9.25 -3.53 -11.07
C ASN A 306 9.50 -2.25 -11.87
N SER A 307 9.26 -1.12 -11.24
CA SER A 307 9.42 0.19 -11.88
C SER A 307 10.76 0.87 -11.57
N VAL A 308 11.63 0.23 -10.77
CA VAL A 308 12.89 0.84 -10.31
C VAL A 308 13.85 1.09 -11.48
N HIS A 309 13.95 0.11 -12.39
CA HIS A 309 14.87 0.14 -13.53
C HIS A 309 14.21 0.57 -14.85
N LEU A 310 12.95 1.03 -14.80
CA LEU A 310 12.21 1.46 -15.98
C LEU A 310 12.23 2.99 -16.12
N ASN A 311 12.25 3.46 -17.38
CA ASN A 311 12.05 4.87 -17.66
C ASN A 311 10.54 5.24 -17.62
N ALA A 312 10.24 6.53 -17.60
CA ALA A 312 8.87 7.04 -17.51
C ALA A 312 7.99 6.57 -18.69
N VAL A 313 8.57 6.48 -19.91
CA VAL A 313 7.86 6.03 -21.11
C VAL A 313 7.42 4.59 -20.98
N GLN A 314 8.32 3.71 -20.54
CA GLN A 314 8.05 2.29 -20.35
C GLN A 314 6.98 2.06 -19.27
N CYS A 315 7.07 2.79 -18.16
CA CYS A 315 6.05 2.75 -17.10
C CYS A 315 4.68 3.20 -17.64
N LYS A 316 4.66 4.27 -18.44
CA LYS A 316 3.42 4.80 -19.03
C LYS A 316 2.78 3.81 -19.99
N GLU A 317 3.55 3.21 -20.91
CA GLU A 317 3.07 2.19 -21.85
C GLU A 317 2.44 0.99 -21.14
N TRP A 318 3.14 0.46 -20.13
CA TRP A 318 2.64 -0.66 -19.36
C TRP A 318 1.37 -0.30 -18.57
N LEU A 319 1.36 0.88 -17.94
CA LEU A 319 0.23 1.34 -17.15
C LEU A 319 -1.02 1.60 -18.01
N ILE A 320 -0.86 2.09 -19.23
CA ILE A 320 -1.96 2.23 -20.20
C ILE A 320 -2.59 0.86 -20.49
N LYS A 321 -1.78 -0.16 -20.78
CA LYS A 321 -2.26 -1.53 -21.00
C LYS A 321 -3.01 -2.07 -19.79
N TRP A 322 -2.47 -1.87 -18.59
CA TRP A 322 -3.12 -2.28 -17.35
C TRP A 322 -4.48 -1.60 -17.13
N VAL A 323 -4.55 -0.29 -17.30
CA VAL A 323 -5.79 0.47 -17.09
C VAL A 323 -6.84 0.13 -18.17
N GLN A 324 -6.42 -0.13 -19.40
CA GLN A 324 -7.31 -0.62 -20.45
C GLN A 324 -7.94 -1.98 -20.09
N LEU A 325 -7.15 -2.90 -19.52
CA LEU A 325 -7.67 -4.16 -18.99
C LEU A 325 -8.66 -3.91 -17.86
N SER A 326 -8.24 -3.16 -16.83
CA SER A 326 -9.03 -2.90 -15.64
C SER A 326 -10.37 -2.23 -15.94
N LYS A 327 -10.41 -1.29 -16.89
CA LYS A 327 -11.63 -0.56 -17.30
C LYS A 327 -12.71 -1.47 -17.87
N LYS A 328 -12.32 -2.47 -18.67
CA LYS A 328 -13.27 -3.37 -19.35
C LYS A 328 -13.83 -4.47 -18.44
N LEU A 329 -13.19 -4.73 -17.29
CA LEU A 329 -13.62 -5.80 -16.38
C LEU A 329 -14.80 -5.36 -15.51
N LYS A 330 -15.69 -6.33 -15.22
CA LYS A 330 -16.76 -6.17 -14.23
C LYS A 330 -16.21 -6.37 -12.81
N ASP A 331 -16.94 -5.92 -11.79
CA ASP A 331 -16.58 -6.13 -10.38
C ASP A 331 -16.46 -7.62 -10.03
N THR A 332 -17.30 -8.45 -10.62
CA THR A 332 -17.26 -9.91 -10.47
C THR A 332 -16.01 -10.55 -11.06
N GLU A 333 -15.37 -9.92 -12.05
CA GLU A 333 -14.18 -10.40 -12.75
C GLU A 333 -12.87 -9.83 -12.17
N ALA A 334 -12.95 -9.11 -11.03
CA ALA A 334 -11.79 -8.46 -10.40
C ALA A 334 -10.65 -9.46 -10.07
N SER A 335 -10.96 -10.76 -9.96
CA SER A 335 -9.94 -11.80 -9.78
C SER A 335 -8.94 -11.85 -10.93
N LEU A 336 -9.33 -11.50 -12.16
CA LEU A 336 -8.40 -11.44 -13.29
C LEU A 336 -7.32 -10.39 -13.07
N LEU A 337 -7.63 -9.23 -12.46
CA LEU A 337 -6.60 -8.23 -12.14
C LEU A 337 -5.53 -8.78 -11.20
N LEU A 338 -5.93 -9.60 -10.22
CA LEU A 338 -5.00 -10.25 -9.31
C LEU A 338 -4.04 -11.18 -10.05
N HIS A 339 -4.56 -12.01 -10.96
CA HIS A 339 -3.74 -12.91 -11.80
C HIS A 339 -2.88 -12.12 -12.80
N SER A 340 -3.41 -11.02 -13.34
CA SER A 340 -2.70 -10.17 -14.31
C SER A 340 -1.48 -9.48 -13.71
N MET A 341 -1.38 -9.33 -12.38
CA MET A 341 -0.15 -8.88 -11.74
C MET A 341 1.04 -9.80 -12.07
N ALA A 342 0.82 -11.11 -12.11
CA ALA A 342 1.84 -12.07 -12.50
C ALA A 342 1.95 -12.18 -14.03
N LEU A 343 0.83 -12.31 -14.73
CA LEU A 343 0.78 -12.56 -16.18
C LEU A 343 1.42 -11.43 -17.00
N LEU A 344 1.21 -10.17 -16.62
CA LEU A 344 1.73 -9.01 -17.33
C LEU A 344 3.12 -8.55 -16.86
N SER A 345 3.59 -9.01 -15.69
CA SER A 345 4.85 -8.53 -15.11
C SER A 345 5.99 -9.54 -15.21
N LEU A 346 5.70 -10.84 -15.24
CA LEU A 346 6.72 -11.90 -15.21
C LEU A 346 7.75 -11.75 -16.34
N ASN A 347 7.30 -11.53 -17.55
CA ASN A 347 8.14 -11.54 -18.75
C ASN A 347 8.41 -10.14 -19.33
N TYR A 348 8.02 -9.09 -18.60
CA TYR A 348 8.10 -7.72 -19.16
C TYR A 348 9.53 -7.30 -19.51
N PHE A 349 10.51 -7.67 -18.70
CA PHE A 349 11.92 -7.35 -18.92
C PHE A 349 12.56 -8.19 -20.01
N GLN A 350 12.22 -9.48 -20.11
CA GLN A 350 12.77 -10.39 -21.12
C GLN A 350 12.38 -9.97 -22.53
N GLN A 351 11.15 -9.55 -22.72
CA GLN A 351 10.64 -9.11 -24.02
C GLN A 351 11.24 -7.78 -24.50
N LYS A 352 11.63 -6.89 -23.59
CA LYS A 352 12.29 -5.62 -23.97
C LYS A 352 13.79 -5.77 -24.22
N ALA A 353 14.44 -6.74 -23.59
CA ALA A 353 15.84 -7.07 -23.89
C ALA A 353 16.01 -7.76 -25.27
N SER A 354 14.96 -8.41 -25.79
CA SER A 354 14.96 -9.13 -27.07
C SER A 354 14.47 -8.28 -28.26
N LYS A 355 13.99 -7.05 -28.03
CA LYS A 355 13.69 -6.10 -29.12
C LYS A 355 14.88 -5.17 -29.33
N PRO A 356 15.55 -5.21 -30.52
CA PRO A 356 16.66 -4.33 -30.86
C PRO A 356 16.24 -2.86 -30.91
#